data_dd6d42818ef956cbe1bdbceb45f35269
#
_entry.id   dd6d42818ef956cbe1bdbceb45f35269
#
_cell.length_a   1.000
_cell.length_b   1.000
_cell.length_c   1.000
_cell.angle_alpha   90.00
_cell.angle_beta   90.00
_cell.angle_gamma   90.00
#
_symmetry.space_group_name_H-M   'P 1'
#
loop_
_entity.id
_entity.type
_entity.pdbx_description
1 polymer ?
#
loop_
_entity_poly.entity_id
_entity_poly.type
_entity_poly.pdbx_seq_one_letter_code
_entity_poly.pdbx_strand_id
1 'polypeptide(L)'
;MRFEMIQSEGMARRGRLHFARGTIETPAFMPVGTYGSVKAMTPEELEALGVEIILGNTFHLMLRPGVEIVAGLGGLHQFMHWQRPILTDSGGFQVFSLAHLRKLSERGVEFRSPIDGSAVMLTPERSIEVQHGLDADIVMIFDECTPYPADFATAESSMELSLRWARRSRTTFDALKQGRGDAALFGIVQGGVHAELRRRSLEGLLAIGFEGYAVGGLAVGEPEEERLGVIERLAPLLTRRQPAPRNKPGSGEVE
;
A
#
# COMPACT_ATOMS: atom_id res chain seq x y z
N MET A 1 -5.18 -12.14 6.27
CA MET A 1 -6.08 -11.05 6.75
C MET A 1 -7.54 -11.47 6.60
N ARG A 2 -8.40 -11.17 7.59
CA ARG A 2 -9.87 -11.31 7.51
C ARG A 2 -10.51 -9.99 7.93
N PHE A 3 -11.45 -9.50 7.13
CA PHE A 3 -12.26 -8.34 7.48
C PHE A 3 -13.60 -8.79 8.06
N GLU A 4 -14.04 -8.13 9.13
CA GLU A 4 -15.33 -8.34 9.79
C GLU A 4 -16.08 -7.01 9.87
N MET A 5 -17.27 -6.95 9.29
CA MET A 5 -18.17 -5.80 9.44
C MET A 5 -18.89 -5.90 10.79
N ILE A 6 -18.74 -4.91 11.64
CA ILE A 6 -19.37 -4.87 12.97
C ILE A 6 -20.67 -4.07 12.89
N GLN A 7 -20.65 -2.90 12.26
CA GLN A 7 -21.82 -2.01 12.19
C GLN A 7 -21.72 -1.11 10.96
N SER A 8 -22.87 -0.75 10.41
CA SER A 8 -22.99 0.28 9.38
C SER A 8 -24.20 1.17 9.65
N GLU A 9 -24.03 2.48 9.36
CA GLU A 9 -25.09 3.48 9.43
C GLU A 9 -24.93 4.44 8.25
N GLY A 10 -25.85 4.39 7.30
CA GLY A 10 -25.71 5.05 6.01
C GLY A 10 -24.44 4.61 5.28
N MET A 11 -23.52 5.53 5.05
CA MET A 11 -22.21 5.25 4.43
C MET A 11 -21.09 4.98 5.46
N ALA A 12 -21.34 5.26 6.74
CA ALA A 12 -20.38 5.00 7.80
C ALA A 12 -20.31 3.51 8.12
N ARG A 13 -19.09 3.02 8.40
CA ARG A 13 -18.83 1.62 8.70
C ARG A 13 -17.84 1.50 9.85
N ARG A 14 -18.14 0.60 10.77
CA ARG A 14 -17.20 0.10 11.77
C ARG A 14 -16.91 -1.37 11.47
N GLY A 15 -15.65 -1.75 11.49
CA GLY A 15 -15.24 -3.13 11.22
C GLY A 15 -13.97 -3.49 11.97
N ARG A 16 -13.51 -4.71 11.73
CA ARG A 16 -12.25 -5.24 12.26
C ARG A 16 -11.42 -5.88 11.16
N LEU A 17 -10.12 -5.61 11.19
CA LEU A 17 -9.13 -6.34 10.41
C LEU A 17 -8.38 -7.29 11.34
N HIS A 18 -8.44 -8.57 11.05
CA HIS A 18 -7.75 -9.59 11.83
C HIS A 18 -6.49 -10.06 11.13
N PHE A 19 -5.37 -10.00 11.84
CA PHE A 19 -4.06 -10.51 11.47
C PHE A 19 -3.53 -11.46 12.56
N ALA A 20 -2.49 -12.24 12.26
CA ALA A 20 -1.82 -13.07 13.27
C ALA A 20 -1.23 -12.22 14.42
N ARG A 21 -0.81 -10.97 14.10
CA ARG A 21 -0.21 -10.03 15.07
C ARG A 21 -1.21 -9.14 15.79
N GLY A 22 -2.51 -9.35 15.60
CA GLY A 22 -3.54 -8.59 16.32
C GLY A 22 -4.72 -8.20 15.46
N THR A 23 -5.64 -7.48 16.08
CA THR A 23 -6.86 -6.98 15.46
C THR A 23 -6.81 -5.46 15.41
N ILE A 24 -7.28 -4.88 14.32
CA ILE A 24 -7.38 -3.43 14.12
C ILE A 24 -8.87 -3.09 14.08
N GLU A 25 -9.34 -2.26 15.01
CA GLU A 25 -10.69 -1.65 14.94
C GLU A 25 -10.67 -0.55 13.87
N THR A 26 -11.68 -0.53 13.01
CA THR A 26 -11.80 0.51 11.97
C THR A 26 -13.04 1.37 12.18
N PRO A 27 -12.93 2.70 11.94
CA PRO A 27 -11.81 3.42 11.33
C PRO A 27 -10.60 3.52 12.26
N ALA A 28 -9.39 3.43 11.70
CA ALA A 28 -8.13 3.52 12.44
C ALA A 28 -7.21 4.58 11.82
N PHE A 29 -6.50 5.34 12.65
CA PHE A 29 -5.40 6.18 12.24
C PHE A 29 -4.09 5.39 12.31
N MET A 30 -3.22 5.57 11.33
CA MET A 30 -1.91 4.92 11.27
C MET A 30 -0.80 5.95 11.49
N PRO A 31 -0.19 6.03 12.68
CA PRO A 31 1.01 6.84 12.87
C PRO A 31 2.13 6.40 11.94
N VAL A 32 2.90 7.38 11.44
CA VAL A 32 3.96 7.11 10.46
C VAL A 32 5.30 6.91 11.15
N GLY A 33 5.85 5.71 11.00
CA GLY A 33 7.19 5.30 11.44
C GLY A 33 8.21 5.30 10.32
N THR A 34 8.62 6.47 9.82
CA THR A 34 9.40 6.65 8.58
C THR A 34 10.69 5.83 8.55
N TYR A 35 11.47 5.83 9.62
CA TYR A 35 12.74 5.10 9.74
C TYR A 35 12.67 3.96 10.77
N GLY A 36 11.52 3.29 10.87
CA GLY A 36 11.32 2.27 11.88
C GLY A 36 11.08 2.87 13.27
N SER A 37 10.59 4.11 13.35
CA SER A 37 10.13 4.73 14.58
C SER A 37 9.15 5.87 14.29
N VAL A 38 8.14 6.04 15.11
CA VAL A 38 7.26 7.22 15.08
C VAL A 38 8.00 8.37 15.76
N LYS A 39 8.14 9.49 15.06
CA LYS A 39 8.95 10.62 15.56
C LYS A 39 8.46 11.12 16.91
N ALA A 40 9.40 11.20 17.87
CA ALA A 40 9.19 11.67 19.24
C ALA A 40 8.19 10.83 20.08
N MET A 41 7.98 9.56 19.70
CA MET A 41 7.14 8.62 20.48
C MET A 41 7.80 7.25 20.57
N THR A 42 7.74 6.64 21.75
CA THR A 42 8.16 5.26 21.95
C THR A 42 7.04 4.27 21.55
N PRO A 43 7.35 3.00 21.29
CA PRO A 43 6.33 1.97 21.07
C PRO A 43 5.35 1.86 22.24
N GLU A 44 5.83 1.94 23.47
CA GLU A 44 5.02 1.85 24.68
C GLU A 44 4.03 3.02 24.81
N GLU A 45 4.44 4.24 24.43
CA GLU A 45 3.54 5.40 24.39
C GLU A 45 2.45 5.23 23.33
N LEU A 46 2.79 4.69 22.16
CA LEU A 46 1.82 4.38 21.10
C LEU A 46 0.82 3.30 21.56
N GLU A 47 1.29 2.26 22.24
CA GLU A 47 0.44 1.23 22.81
C GLU A 47 -0.51 1.78 23.89
N ALA A 48 0.00 2.66 24.76
CA ALA A 48 -0.80 3.32 25.80
C ALA A 48 -1.90 4.23 25.21
N LEU A 49 -1.65 4.81 24.03
CA LEU A 49 -2.64 5.59 23.26
C LEU A 49 -3.63 4.72 22.47
N GLY A 50 -3.49 3.39 22.53
CA GLY A 50 -4.37 2.47 21.83
C GLY A 50 -4.10 2.36 20.31
N VAL A 51 -2.90 2.70 19.85
CA VAL A 51 -2.53 2.50 18.44
C VAL A 51 -2.48 1.01 18.14
N GLU A 52 -3.15 0.58 17.09
CA GLU A 52 -3.26 -0.83 16.71
C GLU A 52 -2.48 -1.17 15.42
N ILE A 53 -2.06 -0.16 14.67
CA ILE A 53 -1.29 -0.31 13.43
C ILE A 53 -0.40 0.90 13.20
N ILE A 54 0.80 0.67 12.65
CA ILE A 54 1.76 1.72 12.26
C ILE A 54 2.04 1.62 10.76
N LEU A 55 2.37 2.75 10.11
CA LEU A 55 2.84 2.79 8.73
C LEU A 55 4.37 2.96 8.70
N GLY A 56 5.07 2.05 7.99
CA GLY A 56 6.49 2.16 7.67
C GLY A 56 6.71 2.62 6.23
N ASN A 57 7.74 3.44 5.99
CA ASN A 57 8.04 3.91 4.64
C ASN A 57 9.12 3.06 3.97
N THR A 58 8.71 2.29 2.97
CA THR A 58 9.57 1.37 2.20
C THR A 58 10.79 2.06 1.59
N PHE A 59 10.60 3.22 0.96
CA PHE A 59 11.69 3.98 0.35
C PHE A 59 12.80 4.31 1.35
N HIS A 60 12.46 4.83 2.50
CA HIS A 60 13.42 5.23 3.52
C HIS A 60 14.14 4.02 4.13
N LEU A 61 13.39 2.99 4.48
CA LEU A 61 13.94 1.77 5.09
C LEU A 61 14.81 0.97 4.13
N MET A 62 14.48 0.95 2.83
CA MET A 62 15.28 0.33 1.78
C MET A 62 16.65 1.02 1.63
N LEU A 63 16.70 2.35 1.72
CA LEU A 63 17.93 3.12 1.57
C LEU A 63 18.77 3.11 2.86
N ARG A 64 18.12 3.18 4.02
CA ARG A 64 18.77 3.17 5.33
C ARG A 64 17.82 2.69 6.42
N PRO A 65 18.18 1.64 7.19
CA PRO A 65 19.48 0.93 7.21
C PRO A 65 19.69 -0.03 6.06
N GLY A 66 18.66 -0.35 5.26
CA GLY A 66 18.66 -1.36 4.23
C GLY A 66 17.84 -2.59 4.62
N VAL A 67 17.18 -3.21 3.63
CA VAL A 67 16.25 -4.31 3.88
C VAL A 67 16.96 -5.54 4.46
N GLU A 68 18.20 -5.81 4.06
CA GLU A 68 19.01 -6.95 4.52
C GLU A 68 19.29 -6.85 6.02
N ILE A 69 19.55 -5.64 6.53
CA ILE A 69 19.79 -5.39 7.97
C ILE A 69 18.51 -5.62 8.76
N VAL A 70 17.38 -5.03 8.31
CA VAL A 70 16.08 -5.20 8.98
C VAL A 70 15.65 -6.67 8.98
N ALA A 71 15.78 -7.37 7.84
CA ALA A 71 15.45 -8.79 7.72
C ALA A 71 16.34 -9.65 8.63
N GLY A 72 17.65 -9.36 8.69
CA GLY A 72 18.61 -10.06 9.56
C GLY A 72 18.32 -9.88 11.06
N LEU A 73 17.63 -8.82 11.44
CA LEU A 73 17.17 -8.56 12.82
C LEU A 73 15.76 -9.14 13.10
N GLY A 74 15.18 -9.90 12.18
CA GLY A 74 13.86 -10.53 12.38
C GLY A 74 12.67 -9.71 11.85
N GLY A 75 12.92 -8.78 10.93
CA GLY A 75 11.92 -7.93 10.31
C GLY A 75 11.65 -6.63 11.08
N LEU A 76 10.74 -5.82 10.53
CA LEU A 76 10.47 -4.48 11.06
C LEU A 76 9.87 -4.50 12.46
N HIS A 77 9.09 -5.53 12.80
CA HIS A 77 8.49 -5.70 14.12
C HIS A 77 9.55 -5.81 15.22
N GLN A 78 10.57 -6.65 15.02
CA GLN A 78 11.67 -6.79 15.97
C GLN A 78 12.56 -5.55 15.97
N PHE A 79 12.84 -4.99 14.80
CA PHE A 79 13.64 -3.79 14.64
C PHE A 79 13.05 -2.56 15.36
N MET A 80 11.71 -2.41 15.31
CA MET A 80 10.97 -1.30 15.95
C MET A 80 10.55 -1.59 17.39
N HIS A 81 10.67 -2.82 17.87
CA HIS A 81 10.04 -3.30 19.09
C HIS A 81 8.51 -3.09 19.10
N TRP A 82 7.85 -3.39 17.96
CA TRP A 82 6.42 -3.22 17.76
C TRP A 82 5.76 -4.56 17.40
N GLN A 83 4.85 -5.06 18.26
CA GLN A 83 4.30 -6.41 18.12
C GLN A 83 2.93 -6.45 17.40
N ARG A 84 2.37 -5.29 17.07
CA ARG A 84 1.06 -5.17 16.38
C ARG A 84 1.26 -5.01 14.86
N PRO A 85 0.18 -5.07 14.05
CA PRO A 85 0.28 -4.94 12.60
C PRO A 85 1.06 -3.73 12.11
N ILE A 86 1.77 -3.92 11.00
CA ILE A 86 2.49 -2.87 10.27
C ILE A 86 2.03 -2.87 8.81
N LEU A 87 1.67 -1.69 8.29
CA LEU A 87 1.53 -1.43 6.88
C LEU A 87 2.83 -0.79 6.36
N THR A 88 3.33 -1.25 5.22
CA THR A 88 4.38 -0.52 4.49
C THR A 88 3.82 0.06 3.21
N ASP A 89 4.20 1.32 2.90
CA ASP A 89 3.88 1.92 1.62
C ASP A 89 4.68 1.28 0.48
N SER A 90 4.38 1.65 -0.78
CA SER A 90 5.09 1.12 -1.95
C SER A 90 6.45 1.76 -2.20
N GLY A 91 6.74 2.91 -1.59
CA GLY A 91 7.86 3.79 -1.92
C GLY A 91 7.61 4.69 -3.13
N GLY A 92 6.51 4.52 -3.86
CA GLY A 92 6.19 5.26 -5.09
C GLY A 92 6.05 6.76 -4.87
N PHE A 93 5.38 7.20 -3.81
CA PHE A 93 5.17 8.62 -3.50
C PHE A 93 6.48 9.34 -3.19
N GLN A 94 7.39 8.73 -2.42
CA GLN A 94 8.68 9.34 -2.10
C GLN A 94 9.56 9.48 -3.34
N VAL A 95 9.55 8.48 -4.23
CA VAL A 95 10.23 8.58 -5.53
C VAL A 95 9.57 9.62 -6.42
N PHE A 96 8.24 9.77 -6.37
CA PHE A 96 7.52 10.85 -7.05
C PHE A 96 8.05 12.23 -6.62
N SER A 97 8.26 12.46 -5.33
CA SER A 97 8.76 13.73 -4.80
C SER A 97 10.19 14.11 -5.25
N LEU A 98 10.99 13.14 -5.75
CA LEU A 98 12.33 13.38 -6.29
C LEU A 98 12.33 14.02 -7.70
N ALA A 99 11.19 14.26 -8.30
CA ALA A 99 10.90 14.93 -9.57
C ALA A 99 12.03 14.94 -10.64
N HIS A 100 13.05 15.78 -10.47
CA HIS A 100 14.14 15.98 -11.44
C HIS A 100 15.25 14.91 -11.41
N LEU A 101 15.25 14.04 -10.40
CA LEU A 101 16.26 13.01 -10.18
C LEU A 101 15.78 11.61 -10.57
N ARG A 102 14.60 11.51 -11.18
CA ARG A 102 13.99 10.23 -11.54
C ARG A 102 13.75 10.09 -13.05
N LYS A 103 13.80 8.85 -13.53
CA LYS A 103 13.37 8.45 -14.87
C LYS A 103 12.31 7.38 -14.74
N LEU A 104 11.10 7.68 -15.24
CA LEU A 104 9.99 6.75 -15.29
C LEU A 104 10.06 5.90 -16.56
N SER A 105 9.75 4.61 -16.45
CA SER A 105 9.66 3.67 -17.57
C SER A 105 8.66 2.56 -17.24
N GLU A 106 8.28 1.76 -18.24
CA GLU A 106 7.46 0.57 -18.03
C GLU A 106 8.09 -0.42 -17.01
N ARG A 107 9.42 -0.47 -16.97
CA ARG A 107 10.15 -1.33 -16.03
C ARG A 107 9.97 -0.90 -14.57
N GLY A 108 9.93 0.39 -14.30
CA GLY A 108 9.93 0.98 -12.96
C GLY A 108 10.52 2.39 -12.99
N VAL A 109 11.02 2.85 -11.86
CA VAL A 109 11.60 4.18 -11.68
C VAL A 109 13.08 4.08 -11.33
N GLU A 110 13.93 4.68 -12.17
CA GLU A 110 15.35 4.89 -11.87
C GLU A 110 15.52 6.25 -11.19
N PHE A 111 16.25 6.30 -10.09
CA PHE A 111 16.54 7.55 -9.38
C PHE A 111 17.93 7.52 -8.74
N ARG A 112 18.38 8.71 -8.31
CA ARG A 112 19.59 8.84 -7.51
C ARG A 112 19.25 8.83 -6.03
N SER A 113 19.91 7.96 -5.27
CA SER A 113 19.78 7.90 -3.82
C SER A 113 20.12 9.26 -3.20
N PRO A 114 19.23 9.85 -2.38
CA PRO A 114 19.53 11.10 -1.69
C PRO A 114 20.58 10.93 -0.57
N ILE A 115 20.99 9.70 -0.26
CA ILE A 115 21.95 9.41 0.80
C ILE A 115 23.39 9.47 0.28
N ASP A 116 23.64 8.82 -0.86
CA ASP A 116 25.00 8.61 -1.40
C ASP A 116 25.12 8.89 -2.91
N GLY A 117 24.03 9.28 -3.57
CA GLY A 117 24.01 9.57 -5.01
C GLY A 117 24.03 8.31 -5.90
N SER A 118 24.04 7.11 -5.37
CA SER A 118 24.02 5.87 -6.15
C SER A 118 22.77 5.76 -7.01
N ALA A 119 22.89 5.08 -8.16
CA ALA A 119 21.73 4.80 -9.01
C ALA A 119 20.91 3.65 -8.41
N VAL A 120 19.62 3.87 -8.23
CA VAL A 120 18.66 2.90 -7.70
C VAL A 120 17.56 2.67 -8.74
N MET A 121 17.24 1.42 -9.03
CA MET A 121 16.09 1.02 -9.81
C MET A 121 15.04 0.40 -8.89
N LEU A 122 13.90 1.06 -8.74
CA LEU A 122 12.74 0.55 -8.03
C LEU A 122 11.70 0.08 -9.04
N THR A 123 11.46 -1.22 -9.05
CA THR A 123 10.43 -1.87 -9.89
C THR A 123 9.28 -2.36 -9.02
N PRO A 124 8.12 -2.71 -9.60
CA PRO A 124 7.05 -3.35 -8.85
C PRO A 124 7.51 -4.58 -8.06
N GLU A 125 8.35 -5.42 -8.68
CA GLU A 125 8.90 -6.62 -8.03
C GLU A 125 9.78 -6.22 -6.85
N ARG A 126 10.71 -5.27 -7.07
CA ARG A 126 11.63 -4.83 -6.01
C ARG A 126 10.91 -4.18 -4.84
N SER A 127 9.86 -3.39 -5.09
CA SER A 127 9.03 -2.81 -4.02
C SER A 127 8.40 -3.92 -3.16
N ILE A 128 7.82 -4.95 -3.79
CA ILE A 128 7.23 -6.10 -3.07
C ILE A 128 8.30 -6.91 -2.31
N GLU A 129 9.47 -7.17 -2.91
CA GLU A 129 10.59 -7.86 -2.25
C GLU A 129 11.06 -7.11 -1.00
N VAL A 130 11.20 -5.79 -1.09
CA VAL A 130 11.59 -4.94 0.06
C VAL A 130 10.54 -5.03 1.16
N GLN A 131 9.26 -4.81 0.87
CA GLN A 131 8.18 -4.90 1.84
C GLN A 131 8.08 -6.31 2.46
N HIS A 132 8.34 -7.34 1.66
CA HIS A 132 8.45 -8.71 2.13
C HIS A 132 9.63 -8.90 3.10
N GLY A 133 10.81 -8.36 2.78
CA GLY A 133 11.98 -8.39 3.68
C GLY A 133 11.78 -7.59 4.97
N LEU A 134 10.97 -6.52 4.92
CA LEU A 134 10.55 -5.76 6.10
C LEU A 134 9.53 -6.51 6.98
N ASP A 135 8.94 -7.60 6.50
CA ASP A 135 7.94 -8.42 7.20
C ASP A 135 6.62 -7.69 7.50
N ALA A 136 6.16 -6.85 6.55
CA ALA A 136 4.92 -6.11 6.69
C ALA A 136 3.67 -7.01 6.66
N ASP A 137 2.64 -6.67 7.47
CA ASP A 137 1.34 -7.35 7.47
C ASP A 137 0.44 -6.87 6.33
N ILE A 138 0.51 -5.57 5.99
CA ILE A 138 -0.13 -4.99 4.81
C ILE A 138 0.95 -4.43 3.90
N VAL A 139 0.96 -4.94 2.68
CA VAL A 139 1.88 -4.58 1.59
C VAL A 139 1.10 -3.79 0.55
N MET A 140 1.68 -2.71 0.02
CA MET A 140 1.06 -1.89 -1.02
C MET A 140 1.67 -2.23 -2.39
N ILE A 141 0.83 -2.27 -3.44
CA ILE A 141 1.36 -2.37 -4.82
C ILE A 141 2.23 -1.16 -5.14
N PHE A 142 3.20 -1.34 -6.06
CA PHE A 142 3.94 -0.21 -6.61
C PHE A 142 3.06 0.52 -7.64
N ASP A 143 2.91 1.82 -7.49
CA ASP A 143 2.06 2.67 -8.30
C ASP A 143 2.77 3.95 -8.74
N GLU A 144 2.29 4.58 -9.79
CA GLU A 144 2.70 5.92 -10.19
C GLU A 144 1.74 6.95 -9.61
N CYS A 145 2.28 7.87 -8.80
CA CYS A 145 1.53 9.02 -8.32
C CYS A 145 1.49 10.09 -9.42
N THR A 146 0.31 10.31 -10.01
CA THR A 146 0.10 11.35 -11.03
C THR A 146 0.28 12.74 -10.41
N PRO A 147 1.05 13.65 -11.03
CA PRO A 147 1.17 15.03 -10.54
C PRO A 147 -0.16 15.79 -10.65
N TYR A 148 -0.31 16.82 -9.83
CA TYR A 148 -1.42 17.76 -9.95
C TYR A 148 -0.89 19.16 -10.32
N PRO A 149 -1.52 19.88 -11.27
CA PRO A 149 -2.61 19.40 -12.13
C PRO A 149 -2.12 18.45 -13.23
N ALA A 150 -2.96 17.53 -13.66
CA ALA A 150 -2.74 16.69 -14.82
C ALA A 150 -3.97 16.71 -15.72
N ASP A 151 -3.77 16.80 -17.03
CA ASP A 151 -4.85 16.60 -17.99
C ASP A 151 -5.30 15.13 -18.02
N PHE A 152 -6.43 14.89 -18.70
CA PHE A 152 -7.00 13.54 -18.77
C PHE A 152 -6.04 12.52 -19.37
N ALA A 153 -5.34 12.87 -20.46
CA ALA A 153 -4.44 11.94 -21.16
C ALA A 153 -3.22 11.55 -20.31
N THR A 154 -2.64 12.54 -19.61
CA THR A 154 -1.55 12.29 -18.64
C THR A 154 -2.01 11.42 -17.49
N ALA A 155 -3.16 11.72 -16.89
CA ALA A 155 -3.72 10.93 -15.80
C ALA A 155 -4.10 9.51 -16.26
N GLU A 156 -4.61 9.34 -17.48
CA GLU A 156 -4.93 8.04 -18.06
C GLU A 156 -3.67 7.18 -18.25
N SER A 157 -2.63 7.73 -18.86
CA SER A 157 -1.36 7.03 -19.09
C SER A 157 -0.72 6.56 -17.78
N SER A 158 -0.71 7.41 -16.76
CA SER A 158 -0.22 7.12 -15.41
C SER A 158 -1.06 6.02 -14.73
N MET A 159 -2.37 6.12 -14.80
CA MET A 159 -3.29 5.12 -14.24
C MET A 159 -3.10 3.75 -14.90
N GLU A 160 -2.97 3.70 -16.23
CA GLU A 160 -2.76 2.46 -16.96
C GLU A 160 -1.39 1.83 -16.63
N LEU A 161 -0.34 2.63 -16.48
CA LEU A 161 0.96 2.15 -16.00
C LEU A 161 0.83 1.53 -14.61
N SER A 162 0.14 2.21 -13.69
CA SER A 162 -0.13 1.69 -12.34
C SER A 162 -0.90 0.36 -12.37
N LEU A 163 -1.86 0.17 -13.28
CA LEU A 163 -2.55 -1.11 -13.44
C LEU A 163 -1.63 -2.24 -13.96
N ARG A 164 -0.70 -1.93 -14.88
CA ARG A 164 0.30 -2.93 -15.33
C ARG A 164 1.26 -3.30 -14.19
N TRP A 165 1.71 -2.34 -13.42
CA TRP A 165 2.54 -2.55 -12.24
C TRP A 165 1.81 -3.29 -11.12
N ALA A 166 0.51 -3.06 -10.97
CA ALA A 166 -0.34 -3.78 -10.01
C ALA A 166 -0.36 -5.30 -10.31
N ARG A 167 -0.45 -5.71 -11.59
CA ARG A 167 -0.38 -7.13 -11.97
C ARG A 167 0.98 -7.74 -11.62
N ARG A 168 2.08 -7.04 -11.90
CA ARG A 168 3.44 -7.47 -11.58
C ARG A 168 3.64 -7.58 -10.07
N SER A 169 3.17 -6.58 -9.30
CA SER A 169 3.18 -6.62 -7.82
C SER A 169 2.42 -7.83 -7.29
N ARG A 170 1.21 -8.12 -7.83
CA ARG A 170 0.41 -9.27 -7.43
C ARG A 170 1.13 -10.59 -7.69
N THR A 171 1.72 -10.75 -8.88
CA THR A 171 2.47 -11.95 -9.25
C THR A 171 3.65 -12.20 -8.31
N THR A 172 4.42 -11.15 -8.02
CA THR A 172 5.58 -11.24 -7.11
C THR A 172 5.15 -11.54 -5.68
N PHE A 173 4.10 -10.87 -5.20
CA PHE A 173 3.59 -11.12 -3.86
C PHE A 173 3.11 -12.56 -3.69
N ASP A 174 2.36 -13.10 -4.66
CA ASP A 174 1.87 -14.49 -4.60
C ASP A 174 3.03 -15.50 -4.62
N ALA A 175 4.10 -15.23 -5.36
CA ALA A 175 5.30 -16.06 -5.38
C ALA A 175 6.05 -16.05 -4.04
N LEU A 176 6.14 -14.89 -3.40
CA LEU A 176 6.86 -14.71 -2.12
C LEU A 176 6.02 -15.11 -0.89
N LYS A 177 4.69 -15.15 -1.02
CA LYS A 177 3.77 -15.47 0.08
C LYS A 177 3.86 -16.92 0.56
N GLN A 178 4.54 -17.81 -0.16
CA GLN A 178 4.71 -19.21 0.23
C GLN A 178 5.42 -19.29 1.59
N GLY A 179 4.65 -19.65 2.64
CA GLY A 179 5.13 -19.75 4.02
C GLY A 179 4.81 -18.54 4.93
N ARG A 180 4.23 -17.45 4.41
CA ARG A 180 3.74 -16.30 5.21
C ARG A 180 2.21 -16.26 5.19
N GLY A 181 1.55 -16.71 6.27
CA GLY A 181 0.11 -16.99 6.31
C GLY A 181 -0.81 -15.80 6.07
N ASP A 182 -0.59 -14.64 6.69
CA ASP A 182 -1.63 -13.61 6.87
C ASP A 182 -1.35 -12.26 6.19
N ALA A 183 -0.20 -12.05 5.55
CA ALA A 183 0.09 -10.80 4.85
C ALA A 183 -0.95 -10.52 3.74
N ALA A 184 -1.35 -9.27 3.61
CA ALA A 184 -2.33 -8.80 2.64
C ALA A 184 -1.68 -7.83 1.65
N LEU A 185 -2.02 -7.93 0.36
CA LEU A 185 -1.62 -6.97 -0.66
C LEU A 185 -2.79 -6.06 -0.99
N PHE A 186 -2.59 -4.75 -0.90
CA PHE A 186 -3.60 -3.74 -1.23
C PHE A 186 -3.32 -3.12 -2.58
N GLY A 187 -4.39 -3.04 -3.41
CA GLY A 187 -4.39 -2.28 -4.66
C GLY A 187 -4.54 -0.79 -4.39
N ILE A 188 -3.96 0.06 -5.25
CA ILE A 188 -4.03 1.52 -5.13
C ILE A 188 -4.78 2.07 -6.34
N VAL A 189 -5.94 2.70 -6.10
CA VAL A 189 -6.75 3.34 -7.13
C VAL A 189 -6.12 4.67 -7.52
N GLN A 190 -5.70 4.80 -8.78
CA GLN A 190 -5.16 6.01 -9.38
C GLN A 190 -6.16 6.62 -10.39
N GLY A 191 -5.83 7.79 -11.00
CA GLY A 191 -6.66 8.46 -12.01
C GLY A 191 -6.84 9.96 -11.79
N GLY A 192 -5.98 10.59 -10.99
CA GLY A 192 -6.03 12.04 -10.70
C GLY A 192 -7.38 12.45 -10.11
N VAL A 193 -7.93 13.56 -10.55
CA VAL A 193 -9.26 14.05 -10.14
C VAL A 193 -10.38 13.58 -11.08
N HIS A 194 -10.05 12.75 -12.09
CA HIS A 194 -10.97 12.30 -13.13
C HIS A 194 -11.79 11.08 -12.68
N ALA A 195 -13.09 11.25 -12.45
CA ALA A 195 -13.97 10.21 -11.93
C ALA A 195 -14.03 8.95 -12.82
N GLU A 196 -13.98 9.12 -14.14
CA GLU A 196 -13.97 8.00 -15.08
C GLU A 196 -12.71 7.16 -14.93
N LEU A 197 -11.52 7.79 -14.85
CA LEU A 197 -10.25 7.09 -14.68
C LEU A 197 -10.20 6.35 -13.35
N ARG A 198 -10.71 6.96 -12.27
CA ARG A 198 -10.84 6.31 -10.96
C ARG A 198 -11.71 5.05 -11.03
N ARG A 199 -12.83 5.10 -11.74
CA ARG A 199 -13.70 3.94 -11.94
C ARG A 199 -12.98 2.84 -12.74
N ARG A 200 -12.32 3.19 -13.86
CA ARG A 200 -11.54 2.24 -14.68
C ARG A 200 -10.39 1.62 -13.89
N SER A 201 -9.68 2.42 -13.10
CA SER A 201 -8.62 1.95 -12.20
C SER A 201 -9.16 0.91 -11.21
N LEU A 202 -10.26 1.22 -10.52
CA LEU A 202 -10.87 0.30 -9.57
C LEU A 202 -11.33 -1.00 -10.25
N GLU A 203 -11.98 -0.92 -11.41
CA GLU A 203 -12.41 -2.11 -12.16
C GLU A 203 -11.22 -2.99 -12.57
N GLY A 204 -10.14 -2.38 -13.04
CA GLY A 204 -8.90 -3.10 -13.37
C GLY A 204 -8.26 -3.77 -12.15
N LEU A 205 -8.22 -3.09 -11.02
CA LEU A 205 -7.70 -3.65 -9.77
C LEU A 205 -8.59 -4.78 -9.24
N LEU A 206 -9.92 -4.65 -9.33
CA LEU A 206 -10.86 -5.71 -8.95
C LEU A 206 -10.71 -6.95 -9.81
N ALA A 207 -10.42 -6.79 -11.10
CA ALA A 207 -10.16 -7.92 -12.01
C ALA A 207 -8.85 -8.66 -11.68
N ILE A 208 -7.83 -7.95 -11.16
CA ILE A 208 -6.59 -8.56 -10.67
C ILE A 208 -6.84 -9.26 -9.32
N GLY A 209 -7.57 -8.62 -8.42
CA GLY A 209 -7.94 -9.12 -7.09
C GLY A 209 -6.88 -8.83 -6.03
N PHE A 210 -7.29 -8.08 -5.01
CA PHE A 210 -6.47 -7.70 -3.85
C PHE A 210 -7.26 -7.92 -2.56
N GLU A 211 -6.55 -8.06 -1.44
CA GLU A 211 -7.16 -8.23 -0.13
C GLU A 211 -7.78 -6.91 0.40
N GLY A 212 -7.35 -5.76 -0.14
CA GLY A 212 -7.89 -4.44 0.17
C GLY A 212 -7.55 -3.42 -0.92
N TYR A 213 -8.13 -2.22 -0.80
CA TYR A 213 -7.96 -1.15 -1.79
C TYR A 213 -7.73 0.19 -1.09
N ALA A 214 -6.74 0.93 -1.56
CA ALA A 214 -6.42 2.28 -1.13
C ALA A 214 -6.78 3.30 -2.21
N VAL A 215 -7.03 4.53 -1.81
CA VAL A 215 -7.19 5.68 -2.71
C VAL A 215 -5.85 6.42 -2.75
N GLY A 216 -5.16 6.33 -3.89
CA GLY A 216 -3.87 7.02 -4.10
C GLY A 216 -4.01 8.31 -4.92
N GLY A 217 -2.92 9.05 -5.08
CA GLY A 217 -2.84 10.26 -5.90
C GLY A 217 -3.78 11.37 -5.45
N LEU A 218 -3.98 11.52 -4.15
CA LEU A 218 -4.66 12.64 -3.49
C LEU A 218 -3.73 13.29 -2.47
N ALA A 219 -4.02 14.54 -2.08
CA ALA A 219 -3.16 15.39 -1.27
C ALA A 219 -1.80 15.65 -1.93
N VAL A 220 -1.79 15.82 -3.24
CA VAL A 220 -0.61 16.08 -4.08
C VAL A 220 -0.59 17.51 -4.68
N GLY A 221 -1.46 18.38 -4.15
CA GLY A 221 -1.55 19.79 -4.54
C GLY A 221 -2.95 20.25 -5.01
N GLU A 222 -3.90 19.33 -5.14
CA GLU A 222 -5.28 19.64 -5.51
C GLU A 222 -6.01 20.40 -4.38
N PRO A 223 -7.00 21.27 -4.72
CA PRO A 223 -7.88 21.88 -3.76
C PRO A 223 -8.67 20.83 -2.95
N GLU A 224 -9.03 21.18 -1.72
CA GLU A 224 -9.77 20.28 -0.83
C GLU A 224 -11.11 19.85 -1.43
N GLU A 225 -11.83 20.76 -2.10
CA GLU A 225 -13.11 20.48 -2.76
C GLU A 225 -12.98 19.38 -3.83
N GLU A 226 -11.94 19.42 -4.66
CA GLU A 226 -11.69 18.39 -5.66
C GLU A 226 -11.36 17.05 -5.01
N ARG A 227 -10.54 17.07 -3.96
CA ARG A 227 -10.19 15.87 -3.17
C ARG A 227 -11.43 15.22 -2.56
N LEU A 228 -12.27 16.00 -1.90
CA LEU A 228 -13.54 15.52 -1.31
C LEU A 228 -14.47 14.99 -2.39
N GLY A 229 -14.60 15.68 -3.52
CA GLY A 229 -15.42 15.22 -4.64
C GLY A 229 -14.95 13.90 -5.25
N VAL A 230 -13.63 13.61 -5.25
CA VAL A 230 -13.11 12.28 -5.64
C VAL A 230 -13.53 11.22 -4.62
N ILE A 231 -13.35 11.50 -3.33
CA ILE A 231 -13.71 10.56 -2.26
C ILE A 231 -15.20 10.23 -2.26
N GLU A 232 -16.07 11.24 -2.38
CA GLU A 232 -17.53 11.07 -2.42
C GLU A 232 -17.99 10.17 -3.57
N ARG A 233 -17.35 10.30 -4.74
CA ARG A 233 -17.69 9.48 -5.92
C ARG A 233 -17.11 8.06 -5.83
N LEU A 234 -15.93 7.90 -5.27
CA LEU A 234 -15.22 6.62 -5.25
C LEU A 234 -15.62 5.73 -4.06
N ALA A 235 -15.81 6.28 -2.87
CA ALA A 235 -16.08 5.52 -1.66
C ALA A 235 -17.30 4.57 -1.77
N PRO A 236 -18.44 4.95 -2.41
CA PRO A 236 -19.55 4.04 -2.60
C PRO A 236 -19.21 2.83 -3.48
N LEU A 237 -18.29 2.98 -4.43
CA LEU A 237 -17.86 1.89 -5.32
C LEU A 237 -16.95 0.89 -4.59
N LEU A 238 -16.10 1.37 -3.69
CA LEU A 238 -15.25 0.55 -2.83
C LEU A 238 -16.07 -0.24 -1.80
N THR A 239 -17.16 0.36 -1.31
CA THR A 239 -18.00 -0.23 -0.26
C THR A 239 -18.86 -1.39 -0.74
N ARG A 240 -19.37 -1.32 -1.98
CA ARG A 240 -20.31 -2.31 -2.54
C ARG A 240 -19.69 -3.63 -2.94
N ARG A 241 -18.36 -3.72 -2.99
CA ARG A 241 -17.63 -4.91 -3.47
C ARG A 241 -16.65 -5.38 -2.39
N GLN A 242 -17.16 -6.15 -1.41
CA GLN A 242 -16.26 -6.98 -0.61
C GLN A 242 -15.50 -7.94 -1.55
N PRO A 243 -14.18 -8.10 -1.41
CA PRO A 243 -13.48 -9.12 -2.18
C PRO A 243 -14.12 -10.48 -1.87
N ALA A 244 -14.55 -11.17 -2.92
CA ALA A 244 -15.03 -12.55 -2.77
C ALA A 244 -13.90 -13.38 -2.14
N PRO A 245 -14.19 -14.29 -1.19
CA PRO A 245 -13.19 -15.18 -0.67
C PRO A 245 -12.59 -15.95 -1.86
N ARG A 246 -11.27 -15.86 -2.05
CA ARG A 246 -10.57 -16.65 -3.06
C ARG A 246 -10.80 -18.14 -2.70
N ASN A 247 -11.53 -18.86 -3.53
CA ASN A 247 -11.61 -20.31 -3.44
C ASN A 247 -10.17 -20.86 -3.50
N LYS A 248 -9.76 -21.58 -2.48
CA LYS A 248 -8.53 -22.37 -2.52
C LYS A 248 -8.65 -23.31 -3.71
N PRO A 249 -7.67 -23.39 -4.63
CA PRO A 249 -7.68 -24.42 -5.65
C PRO A 249 -7.55 -25.78 -4.96
N GLY A 250 -8.57 -26.62 -5.15
CA GLY A 250 -8.49 -28.06 -5.03
C GLY A 250 -8.38 -28.67 -3.63
N SER A 251 -9.51 -28.81 -2.93
CA SER A 251 -9.76 -30.08 -2.23
C SER A 251 -10.45 -30.99 -3.25
N GLY A 252 -9.66 -31.68 -4.06
CA GLY A 252 -10.16 -32.80 -4.84
C GLY A 252 -10.67 -33.84 -3.86
N GLU A 253 -11.96 -34.14 -3.94
CA GLU A 253 -12.52 -35.36 -3.38
C GLU A 253 -11.78 -36.50 -4.05
N VAL A 254 -11.12 -37.32 -3.24
CA VAL A 254 -10.67 -38.65 -3.62
C VAL A 254 -11.75 -39.58 -3.12
N GLU A 255 -12.48 -40.19 -4.07
CA GLU A 255 -13.26 -41.39 -3.83
C GLU A 255 -12.38 -42.56 -3.39
#